data_4895554be1e5b5f6b0fc59d2bec2a82c
#
_entry.id   4895554be1e5b5f6b0fc59d2bec2a82c
#
_cell.length_a   1.000
_cell.length_b   1.000
_cell.length_c   1.000
_cell.angle_alpha   90.00
_cell.angle_beta   90.00
_cell.angle_gamma   90.00
#
_symmetry.space_group_name_H-M   'P 1'
#
loop_
_entity.id
_entity.type
_entity.pdbx_description
1 polymer ?
#
loop_
_entity_poly.entity_id
_entity_poly.type
_entity_poly.pdbx_seq_one_letter_code
_entity_poly.pdbx_strand_id
1 'polypeptide(L)'
;MKIALCSSFVPFVNGGARNIVEWLEIELKRAGHQVERVYLPQVDAPDLLMPQMMAYRWVDLTKLSDRIICFRPPAHLIPHPNKILWFIHHVRVFYDLWDSEYRSFPDDAKHRSFRAALHRVDTSAINEAKKVFTNSKVVSDRLTKYNGIGSELLYPPIAMPERFSSAGFNDEIVYVSRVEHHKRQHLLLQALKYTKSPVKLRFCGKAFNVSYANELRTVVAKHSLNSRVSFDDRWISEEEKIKVLSECLAVAYLPIDEDSYGYPSLEASHSGKPILSTRDSGGVVELVTDGYNGLLVEPTPQSLADAMDRLYLDRAVTMQMGKNATARIKELNISWSHVIDRLLS
;
A
#
# COMPACT_ATOMS: atom_id res chain seq x y z
N MET A 1 4.13 -11.97 -26.56
CA MET A 1 4.04 -10.51 -26.84
C MET A 1 5.24 -9.80 -26.23
N LYS A 2 5.59 -8.64 -26.80
CA LYS A 2 6.52 -7.68 -26.20
C LYS A 2 5.72 -6.67 -25.37
N ILE A 3 5.97 -6.61 -24.08
CA ILE A 3 5.21 -5.78 -23.13
C ILE A 3 6.16 -4.81 -22.42
N ALA A 4 5.87 -3.51 -22.47
CA ALA A 4 6.60 -2.53 -21.70
C ALA A 4 5.81 -2.14 -20.43
N LEU A 5 6.46 -2.28 -19.28
CA LEU A 5 5.92 -1.87 -17.97
C LEU A 5 6.44 -0.47 -17.66
N CYS A 6 5.56 0.52 -17.75
CA CYS A 6 5.91 1.93 -17.66
C CYS A 6 5.53 2.50 -16.29
N SER A 7 6.50 3.04 -15.55
CA SER A 7 6.25 3.64 -14.24
C SER A 7 7.25 4.75 -13.95
N SER A 8 6.89 5.64 -13.05
CA SER A 8 7.87 6.50 -12.40
C SER A 8 8.45 5.80 -11.17
N PHE A 9 9.62 6.22 -10.74
CA PHE A 9 10.20 5.78 -9.47
C PHE A 9 10.90 6.95 -8.76
N VAL A 10 10.93 6.88 -7.43
CA VAL A 10 11.75 7.78 -6.62
C VAL A 10 13.09 7.09 -6.39
N PRO A 11 14.22 7.67 -6.81
CA PRO A 11 15.53 7.09 -6.61
C PRO A 11 15.80 6.73 -5.14
N PHE A 12 16.40 5.57 -4.90
CA PHE A 12 16.76 5.04 -3.57
C PHE A 12 15.57 4.69 -2.65
N VAL A 13 14.32 4.83 -3.12
CA VAL A 13 13.12 4.45 -2.35
C VAL A 13 12.54 3.16 -2.92
N ASN A 14 12.56 2.10 -2.12
CA ASN A 14 11.88 0.85 -2.40
C ASN A 14 10.54 0.84 -1.67
N GLY A 15 9.45 0.63 -2.40
CA GLY A 15 8.10 0.63 -1.82
C GLY A 15 7.09 -0.08 -2.71
N GLY A 16 5.85 -0.17 -2.26
CA GLY A 16 4.79 -0.94 -2.91
C GLY A 16 4.57 -0.62 -4.38
N ALA A 17 4.68 0.66 -4.76
CA ALA A 17 4.55 1.08 -6.15
C ALA A 17 5.66 0.54 -7.08
N ARG A 18 6.83 0.25 -6.55
CA ARG A 18 7.92 -0.38 -7.30
C ARG A 18 7.72 -1.90 -7.33
N ASN A 19 7.35 -2.47 -6.21
CA ASN A 19 7.14 -3.91 -6.07
C ASN A 19 6.10 -4.45 -7.06
N ILE A 20 4.97 -3.76 -7.24
CA ILE A 20 3.92 -4.20 -8.18
C ILE A 20 4.44 -4.36 -9.61
N VAL A 21 5.31 -3.45 -10.06
CA VAL A 21 5.88 -3.49 -11.40
C VAL A 21 6.92 -4.61 -11.53
N GLU A 22 7.82 -4.73 -10.53
CA GLU A 22 8.88 -5.74 -10.53
C GLU A 22 8.33 -7.16 -10.42
N TRP A 23 7.31 -7.36 -9.60
CA TRP A 23 6.66 -8.66 -9.46
C TRP A 23 5.84 -9.03 -10.68
N LEU A 24 5.13 -8.08 -11.29
CA LEU A 24 4.43 -8.34 -12.55
C LEU A 24 5.39 -8.70 -13.69
N GLU A 25 6.56 -8.06 -13.76
CA GLU A 25 7.57 -8.43 -14.74
C GLU A 25 7.96 -9.91 -14.64
N ILE A 26 8.21 -10.38 -13.42
CA ILE A 26 8.57 -11.78 -13.15
C ILE A 26 7.47 -12.71 -13.64
N GLU A 27 6.23 -12.41 -13.28
CA GLU A 27 5.09 -13.27 -13.59
C GLU A 27 4.74 -13.27 -15.09
N LEU A 28 4.83 -12.13 -15.76
CA LEU A 28 4.65 -12.07 -17.21
C LEU A 28 5.76 -12.81 -17.98
N LYS A 29 7.01 -12.74 -17.49
CA LYS A 29 8.11 -13.53 -18.07
C LYS A 29 7.89 -15.03 -17.87
N ARG A 30 7.38 -15.45 -16.69
CA ARG A 30 6.98 -16.85 -16.43
C ARG A 30 5.85 -17.31 -17.35
N ALA A 31 4.94 -16.41 -17.70
CA ALA A 31 3.88 -16.67 -18.67
C ALA A 31 4.35 -16.65 -20.15
N GLY A 32 5.66 -16.54 -20.42
CA GLY A 32 6.24 -16.64 -21.76
C GLY A 32 6.24 -15.32 -22.56
N HIS A 33 6.08 -14.16 -21.92
CA HIS A 33 6.16 -12.87 -22.58
C HIS A 33 7.56 -12.26 -22.52
N GLN A 34 7.90 -11.44 -23.53
CA GLN A 34 9.06 -10.57 -23.48
C GLN A 34 8.67 -9.28 -22.77
N VAL A 35 9.32 -8.96 -21.65
CA VAL A 35 8.93 -7.86 -20.79
C VAL A 35 10.13 -6.98 -20.46
N GLU A 36 9.95 -5.66 -20.64
CA GLU A 36 10.93 -4.64 -20.28
C GLU A 36 10.29 -3.59 -19.36
N ARG A 37 11.07 -3.10 -18.38
CA ARG A 37 10.66 -1.99 -17.54
C ARG A 37 11.15 -0.67 -18.13
N VAL A 38 10.24 0.28 -18.26
CA VAL A 38 10.55 1.65 -18.67
C VAL A 38 10.34 2.57 -17.46
N TYR A 39 11.43 2.88 -16.78
CA TYR A 39 11.45 3.73 -15.62
C TYR A 39 12.08 5.09 -15.92
N LEU A 40 11.35 6.17 -15.64
CA LEU A 40 11.93 7.50 -15.53
C LEU A 40 11.87 7.96 -14.07
N PRO A 41 12.93 8.62 -13.56
CA PRO A 41 12.91 9.11 -12.19
C PRO A 41 11.86 10.21 -12.02
N GLN A 42 11.23 10.24 -10.85
CA GLN A 42 10.34 11.31 -10.43
C GLN A 42 10.97 12.05 -9.25
N VAL A 43 11.04 13.36 -9.38
CA VAL A 43 11.38 14.26 -8.27
C VAL A 43 10.09 14.85 -7.75
N ASP A 44 9.91 14.78 -6.44
CA ASP A 44 8.68 15.22 -5.76
C ASP A 44 8.75 16.73 -5.48
N ALA A 45 8.78 17.51 -6.57
CA ALA A 45 8.81 18.96 -6.54
C ALA A 45 7.76 19.54 -7.50
N PRO A 46 6.82 20.36 -7.00
CA PRO A 46 5.70 20.88 -7.83
C PRO A 46 6.17 21.58 -9.12
N ASP A 47 7.22 22.38 -9.06
CA ASP A 47 7.73 23.12 -10.20
C ASP A 47 8.36 22.22 -11.29
N LEU A 48 8.78 21.01 -10.92
CA LEU A 48 9.35 20.03 -11.85
C LEU A 48 8.32 19.04 -12.42
N LEU A 49 7.09 19.06 -11.95
CA LEU A 49 6.08 18.07 -12.36
C LEU A 49 5.75 18.19 -13.85
N MET A 50 5.50 19.40 -14.39
CA MET A 50 5.22 19.59 -15.82
C MET A 50 6.39 19.17 -16.73
N PRO A 51 7.65 19.58 -16.49
CA PRO A 51 8.79 19.06 -17.23
C PRO A 51 8.88 17.52 -17.23
N GLN A 52 8.63 16.91 -16.08
CA GLN A 52 8.62 15.45 -15.97
C GLN A 52 7.47 14.83 -16.78
N MET A 53 6.27 15.39 -16.71
CA MET A 53 5.12 14.96 -17.52
C MET A 53 5.42 15.04 -19.02
N MET A 54 6.06 16.12 -19.47
CA MET A 54 6.50 16.27 -20.86
C MET A 54 7.49 15.17 -21.26
N ALA A 55 8.46 14.85 -20.41
CA ALA A 55 9.41 13.78 -20.68
C ALA A 55 8.72 12.43 -20.93
N TYR A 56 7.71 12.08 -20.15
CA TYR A 56 6.92 10.86 -20.37
C TYR A 56 6.10 10.94 -21.67
N ARG A 57 5.53 12.08 -21.99
CA ARG A 57 4.71 12.25 -23.19
C ARG A 57 5.51 12.09 -24.49
N TRP A 58 6.83 12.34 -24.45
CA TRP A 58 7.73 12.20 -25.61
C TRP A 58 8.30 10.79 -25.77
N VAL A 59 8.07 9.87 -24.85
CA VAL A 59 8.46 8.47 -24.98
C VAL A 59 7.56 7.80 -26.02
N ASP A 60 8.13 7.32 -27.11
CA ASP A 60 7.43 6.53 -28.13
C ASP A 60 7.89 5.07 -28.11
N LEU A 61 6.99 4.18 -27.71
CA LEU A 61 7.22 2.73 -27.66
C LEU A 61 6.42 1.97 -28.72
N THR A 62 5.75 2.67 -29.64
CA THR A 62 4.79 2.10 -30.59
C THR A 62 5.40 1.02 -31.50
N LYS A 63 6.68 1.18 -31.88
CA LYS A 63 7.41 0.21 -32.71
C LYS A 63 8.21 -0.82 -31.91
N LEU A 64 8.29 -0.64 -30.59
CA LEU A 64 9.16 -1.44 -29.71
C LEU A 64 8.37 -2.47 -28.90
N SER A 65 7.10 -2.20 -28.61
CA SER A 65 6.24 -3.09 -27.83
C SER A 65 4.88 -3.29 -28.49
N ASP A 66 4.29 -4.47 -28.24
CA ASP A 66 2.92 -4.80 -28.66
C ASP A 66 1.87 -4.15 -27.74
N ARG A 67 2.24 -3.92 -26.47
CA ARG A 67 1.41 -3.37 -25.41
C ARG A 67 2.25 -2.62 -24.39
N ILE A 68 1.72 -1.54 -23.85
CA ILE A 68 2.27 -0.92 -22.64
C ILE A 68 1.29 -1.07 -21.49
N ILE A 69 1.82 -1.25 -20.27
CA ILE A 69 1.08 -1.22 -19.02
C ILE A 69 1.67 -0.11 -18.17
N CYS A 70 0.87 0.91 -17.90
CA CYS A 70 1.29 2.09 -17.15
C CYS A 70 0.77 2.02 -15.70
N PHE A 71 1.58 2.48 -14.75
CA PHE A 71 1.26 2.41 -13.32
C PHE A 71 1.24 3.80 -12.67
N ARG A 72 2.33 4.14 -12.02
CA ARG A 72 2.46 5.37 -11.26
C ARG A 72 2.56 6.60 -12.17
N PRO A 73 1.82 7.70 -11.88
CA PRO A 73 2.02 8.97 -12.56
C PRO A 73 3.49 9.43 -12.53
N PRO A 74 3.97 10.09 -13.60
CA PRO A 74 3.24 10.47 -14.80
C PRO A 74 3.33 9.48 -15.98
N ALA A 75 3.64 8.20 -15.74
CA ALA A 75 3.81 7.20 -16.82
C ALA A 75 2.56 6.98 -17.69
N HIS A 76 1.36 7.27 -17.17
CA HIS A 76 0.10 7.22 -17.94
C HIS A 76 0.07 8.19 -19.13
N LEU A 77 0.99 9.16 -19.17
CA LEU A 77 1.11 10.11 -20.30
C LEU A 77 1.76 9.50 -21.55
N ILE A 78 2.46 8.37 -21.44
CA ILE A 78 3.09 7.72 -22.61
C ILE A 78 2.01 7.35 -23.61
N PRO A 79 2.08 7.81 -24.86
CA PRO A 79 1.13 7.45 -25.90
C PRO A 79 1.41 6.04 -26.42
N HIS A 80 0.35 5.25 -26.61
CA HIS A 80 0.49 3.94 -27.25
C HIS A 80 -0.88 3.44 -27.73
N PRO A 81 -1.01 2.85 -28.93
CA PRO A 81 -2.30 2.36 -29.46
C PRO A 81 -2.87 1.20 -28.65
N ASN A 82 -2.05 0.50 -27.86
CA ASN A 82 -2.46 -0.59 -26.99
C ASN A 82 -2.02 -0.34 -25.54
N LYS A 83 -2.45 0.82 -25.00
CA LYS A 83 -2.18 1.23 -23.62
C LYS A 83 -3.19 0.61 -22.67
N ILE A 84 -2.70 -0.04 -21.64
CA ILE A 84 -3.45 -0.46 -20.44
C ILE A 84 -2.94 0.37 -19.26
N LEU A 85 -3.86 0.85 -18.45
CA LEU A 85 -3.52 1.57 -17.23
C LEU A 85 -3.89 0.73 -16.01
N TRP A 86 -2.90 0.40 -15.18
CA TRP A 86 -3.11 -0.12 -13.83
C TRP A 86 -2.76 1.00 -12.86
N PHE A 87 -3.72 1.89 -12.66
CA PHE A 87 -3.55 3.13 -11.94
C PHE A 87 -3.51 2.89 -10.43
N ILE A 88 -2.45 3.36 -9.78
CA ILE A 88 -2.20 3.07 -8.36
C ILE A 88 -2.41 4.27 -7.44
N HIS A 89 -2.29 5.49 -7.92
CA HIS A 89 -2.62 6.73 -7.22
C HIS A 89 -2.47 7.95 -8.13
N HIS A 90 -3.06 9.07 -7.74
CA HIS A 90 -2.78 10.40 -8.30
C HIS A 90 -1.49 11.01 -7.72
N VAL A 91 -1.08 12.17 -8.22
CA VAL A 91 -0.15 13.06 -7.51
C VAL A 91 -0.95 13.76 -6.39
N ARG A 92 -1.14 13.07 -5.27
CA ARG A 92 -2.16 13.29 -4.23
C ARG A 92 -2.25 14.73 -3.73
N VAL A 93 -1.11 15.44 -3.62
CA VAL A 93 -1.07 16.85 -3.16
C VAL A 93 -1.81 17.81 -4.09
N PHE A 94 -2.07 17.43 -5.34
CA PHE A 94 -2.91 18.18 -6.29
C PHE A 94 -4.33 17.62 -6.42
N TYR A 95 -4.67 16.58 -5.68
CA TYR A 95 -5.97 15.89 -5.70
C TYR A 95 -6.62 15.86 -4.31
N ASP A 96 -6.61 14.71 -3.67
CA ASP A 96 -7.27 14.46 -2.39
C ASP A 96 -6.55 15.09 -1.18
N LEU A 97 -5.25 15.33 -1.28
CA LEU A 97 -4.47 15.99 -0.23
C LEU A 97 -4.32 17.53 -0.44
N TRP A 98 -5.05 18.11 -1.38
CA TRP A 98 -4.97 19.55 -1.65
C TRP A 98 -5.26 20.42 -0.42
N ASP A 99 -6.24 20.06 0.38
CA ASP A 99 -6.66 20.80 1.58
C ASP A 99 -6.07 20.22 2.87
N SER A 100 -5.02 19.40 2.77
CA SER A 100 -4.37 18.77 3.92
C SER A 100 -3.07 19.44 4.33
N GLU A 101 -2.59 19.12 5.54
CA GLU A 101 -1.26 19.52 6.05
C GLU A 101 -0.08 18.94 5.23
N TYR A 102 -0.34 17.92 4.40
CA TYR A 102 0.69 17.32 3.52
C TYR A 102 1.02 18.16 2.29
N ARG A 103 0.26 19.22 2.02
CA ARG A 103 0.58 20.15 0.94
C ARG A 103 1.73 21.08 1.36
N SER A 104 2.87 20.96 0.69
CA SER A 104 4.08 21.71 0.98
C SER A 104 4.20 23.07 0.26
N PHE A 105 3.18 23.50 -0.48
CA PHE A 105 3.14 24.73 -1.26
C PHE A 105 1.85 25.52 -0.99
N PRO A 106 1.83 26.88 -1.22
CA PRO A 106 0.68 27.71 -0.90
C PRO A 106 -0.51 27.48 -1.82
N ASP A 107 -1.72 27.78 -1.34
CA ASP A 107 -2.94 27.85 -2.12
C ASP A 107 -3.08 29.22 -2.80
N ASP A 108 -2.31 29.47 -3.84
CA ASP A 108 -2.32 30.69 -4.62
C ASP A 108 -2.86 30.47 -6.04
N ALA A 109 -3.00 31.55 -6.81
CA ALA A 109 -3.52 31.51 -8.16
C ALA A 109 -2.64 30.66 -9.11
N LYS A 110 -1.31 30.66 -8.94
CA LYS A 110 -0.36 29.85 -9.70
C LYS A 110 -0.65 28.36 -9.51
N HIS A 111 -0.68 27.91 -8.24
CA HIS A 111 -0.87 26.49 -7.93
C HIS A 111 -2.28 25.99 -8.25
N ARG A 112 -3.31 26.85 -8.09
CA ARG A 112 -4.69 26.51 -8.53
C ARG A 112 -4.78 26.35 -10.05
N SER A 113 -4.16 27.25 -10.82
CA SER A 113 -4.11 27.14 -12.29
C SER A 113 -3.34 25.90 -12.73
N PHE A 114 -2.22 25.61 -12.06
CA PHE A 114 -1.45 24.38 -12.29
C PHE A 114 -2.27 23.12 -12.02
N ARG A 115 -2.95 23.05 -10.84
CA ARG A 115 -3.87 21.96 -10.51
C ARG A 115 -4.92 21.73 -11.57
N ALA A 116 -5.57 22.80 -12.03
CA ALA A 116 -6.59 22.70 -13.08
C ALA A 116 -6.03 22.18 -14.42
N ALA A 117 -4.80 22.60 -14.77
CA ALA A 117 -4.11 22.09 -15.96
C ALA A 117 -3.74 20.60 -15.80
N LEU A 118 -3.20 20.23 -14.64
CA LEU A 118 -2.86 18.84 -14.33
C LEU A 118 -4.07 17.90 -14.45
N HIS A 119 -5.21 18.27 -13.85
CA HIS A 119 -6.44 17.47 -13.93
C HIS A 119 -6.90 17.27 -15.37
N ARG A 120 -6.83 18.30 -16.21
CA ARG A 120 -7.18 18.17 -17.65
C ARG A 120 -6.23 17.24 -18.40
N VAL A 121 -4.92 17.39 -18.18
CA VAL A 121 -3.89 16.58 -18.85
C VAL A 121 -4.01 15.11 -18.42
N ASP A 122 -4.13 14.86 -17.10
CA ASP A 122 -4.29 13.51 -16.58
C ASP A 122 -5.56 12.85 -17.12
N THR A 123 -6.70 13.55 -17.09
CA THR A 123 -7.97 13.03 -17.62
C THR A 123 -7.86 12.68 -19.11
N SER A 124 -7.24 13.56 -19.91
CA SER A 124 -7.01 13.29 -21.33
C SER A 124 -6.15 12.05 -21.56
N ALA A 125 -5.04 11.94 -20.83
CA ALA A 125 -4.10 10.83 -21.00
C ALA A 125 -4.64 9.48 -20.50
N ILE A 126 -5.45 9.49 -19.43
CA ILE A 126 -6.12 8.28 -18.91
C ILE A 126 -7.15 7.78 -19.93
N ASN A 127 -7.91 8.67 -20.57
CA ASN A 127 -8.89 8.32 -21.62
C ASN A 127 -8.25 7.72 -22.90
N GLU A 128 -6.93 7.86 -23.08
CA GLU A 128 -6.22 7.17 -24.16
C GLU A 128 -6.04 5.66 -23.90
N ALA A 129 -6.22 5.20 -22.66
CA ALA A 129 -6.06 3.79 -22.32
C ALA A 129 -7.25 2.96 -22.82
N LYS A 130 -6.98 1.78 -23.38
CA LYS A 130 -8.03 0.83 -23.78
C LYS A 130 -8.79 0.26 -22.60
N LYS A 131 -8.08 0.06 -21.48
CA LYS A 131 -8.65 -0.38 -20.20
C LYS A 131 -7.97 0.35 -19.06
N VAL A 132 -8.74 0.63 -18.03
CA VAL A 132 -8.29 1.27 -16.81
C VAL A 132 -8.61 0.35 -15.64
N PHE A 133 -7.56 -0.10 -14.96
CA PHE A 133 -7.64 -0.82 -13.70
C PHE A 133 -7.14 0.04 -12.55
N THR A 134 -7.65 -0.21 -11.35
CA THR A 134 -7.16 0.41 -10.11
C THR A 134 -6.80 -0.66 -9.09
N ASN A 135 -5.80 -0.39 -8.28
CA ASN A 135 -5.31 -1.31 -7.25
C ASN A 135 -6.20 -1.37 -6.01
N SER A 136 -7.26 -0.54 -5.95
CA SER A 136 -8.21 -0.47 -4.84
C SER A 136 -9.48 0.28 -5.25
N LYS A 137 -10.54 0.10 -4.46
CA LYS A 137 -11.77 0.88 -4.59
C LYS A 137 -11.53 2.36 -4.24
N VAL A 138 -10.70 2.65 -3.24
CA VAL A 138 -10.33 4.03 -2.87
C VAL A 138 -9.76 4.78 -4.06
N VAL A 139 -8.83 4.17 -4.80
CA VAL A 139 -8.26 4.79 -6.00
C VAL A 139 -9.29 4.90 -7.12
N SER A 140 -10.16 3.90 -7.29
CA SER A 140 -11.27 3.94 -8.26
C SER A 140 -12.25 5.09 -7.97
N ASP A 141 -12.63 5.26 -6.70
CA ASP A 141 -13.54 6.33 -6.28
C ASP A 141 -12.91 7.72 -6.50
N ARG A 142 -11.61 7.87 -6.20
CA ARG A 142 -10.87 9.11 -6.50
C ARG A 142 -10.79 9.38 -8.01
N LEU A 143 -10.53 8.37 -8.82
CA LEU A 143 -10.49 8.49 -10.27
C LEU A 143 -11.85 8.96 -10.83
N THR A 144 -12.93 8.36 -10.35
CA THR A 144 -14.29 8.80 -10.69
C THR A 144 -14.55 10.23 -10.23
N LYS A 145 -14.20 10.56 -8.99
CA LYS A 145 -14.43 11.89 -8.41
C LYS A 145 -13.69 13.01 -9.14
N TYR A 146 -12.43 12.80 -9.47
CA TYR A 146 -11.57 13.88 -9.99
C TYR A 146 -11.46 13.91 -11.52
N ASN A 147 -11.62 12.77 -12.18
CA ASN A 147 -11.45 12.64 -13.62
C ASN A 147 -12.73 12.21 -14.34
N GLY A 148 -13.78 11.82 -13.64
CA GLY A 148 -15.02 11.31 -14.25
C GLY A 148 -14.84 9.97 -14.97
N ILE A 149 -13.80 9.20 -14.64
CA ILE A 149 -13.42 7.97 -15.34
C ILE A 149 -13.67 6.76 -14.43
N GLY A 150 -14.42 5.78 -14.94
CA GLY A 150 -14.60 4.49 -14.28
C GLY A 150 -13.40 3.57 -14.46
N SER A 151 -13.23 2.63 -13.55
CA SER A 151 -12.17 1.62 -13.61
C SER A 151 -12.64 0.27 -13.09
N GLU A 152 -11.93 -0.79 -13.49
CA GLU A 152 -12.10 -2.11 -12.90
C GLU A 152 -11.13 -2.30 -11.73
N LEU A 153 -11.58 -2.95 -10.66
CA LEU A 153 -10.72 -3.29 -9.53
C LEU A 153 -9.81 -4.46 -9.91
N LEU A 154 -8.52 -4.28 -9.69
CA LEU A 154 -7.52 -5.31 -9.91
C LEU A 154 -6.50 -5.27 -8.77
N TYR A 155 -6.70 -6.09 -7.77
CA TYR A 155 -5.87 -6.12 -6.56
C TYR A 155 -4.49 -6.72 -6.82
N PRO A 156 -3.38 -6.05 -6.44
CA PRO A 156 -2.03 -6.53 -6.70
C PRO A 156 -1.61 -7.63 -5.71
N PRO A 157 -1.29 -8.85 -6.18
CA PRO A 157 -0.78 -9.90 -5.31
C PRO A 157 0.63 -9.62 -4.78
N ILE A 158 1.10 -10.38 -3.78
CA ILE A 158 2.50 -10.38 -3.35
C ILE A 158 3.35 -11.32 -4.20
N ALA A 159 4.67 -11.14 -4.15
CA ALA A 159 5.59 -12.13 -4.71
C ALA A 159 5.66 -13.38 -3.84
N MET A 160 5.76 -14.54 -4.48
CA MET A 160 5.99 -15.84 -3.82
C MET A 160 5.08 -16.06 -2.59
N PRO A 161 3.75 -15.96 -2.75
CA PRO A 161 2.81 -16.09 -1.62
C PRO A 161 2.92 -17.43 -0.89
N GLU A 162 3.41 -18.47 -1.57
CA GLU A 162 3.65 -19.81 -1.03
C GLU A 162 4.70 -19.86 0.09
N ARG A 163 5.52 -18.83 0.25
CA ARG A 163 6.50 -18.71 1.33
C ARG A 163 5.87 -18.34 2.68
N PHE A 164 4.66 -17.80 2.66
CA PHE A 164 3.96 -17.36 3.87
C PHE A 164 3.07 -18.47 4.42
N SER A 165 3.19 -18.75 5.69
CA SER A 165 2.40 -19.76 6.39
C SER A 165 2.32 -19.44 7.89
N SER A 166 1.37 -20.06 8.59
CA SER A 166 1.26 -19.93 10.05
C SER A 166 2.08 -21.00 10.77
N ALA A 167 2.96 -20.60 11.66
CA ALA A 167 3.73 -21.49 12.54
C ALA A 167 3.23 -21.47 14.01
N GLY A 168 2.24 -20.63 14.31
CA GLY A 168 1.69 -20.52 15.66
C GLY A 168 1.15 -19.12 15.96
N PHE A 169 0.80 -18.86 17.21
CA PHE A 169 0.29 -17.57 17.69
C PHE A 169 0.95 -17.25 19.03
N ASN A 170 2.00 -16.44 19.00
CA ASN A 170 2.68 -15.95 20.19
C ASN A 170 1.90 -14.77 20.84
N ASP A 171 2.57 -13.94 21.62
CA ASP A 171 1.96 -12.81 22.33
C ASP A 171 2.16 -11.46 21.64
N GLU A 172 2.75 -11.44 20.43
CA GLU A 172 3.12 -10.21 19.75
C GLU A 172 2.13 -9.82 18.67
N ILE A 173 1.66 -8.57 18.69
CA ILE A 173 1.07 -7.90 17.53
C ILE A 173 2.21 -7.19 16.80
N VAL A 174 2.38 -7.52 15.53
CA VAL A 174 3.50 -7.06 14.71
C VAL A 174 3.05 -5.93 13.79
N TYR A 175 3.88 -4.91 13.65
CA TYR A 175 3.69 -3.82 12.70
C TYR A 175 4.88 -3.75 11.74
N VAL A 176 4.69 -4.17 10.49
CA VAL A 176 5.74 -4.11 9.45
C VAL A 176 5.47 -2.90 8.56
N SER A 177 6.27 -1.84 8.68
CA SER A 177 6.22 -0.68 7.78
C SER A 177 7.39 0.25 8.04
N ARG A 178 7.59 1.24 7.16
CA ARG A 178 8.41 2.40 7.50
C ARG A 178 7.86 3.08 8.75
N VAL A 179 8.75 3.57 9.61
CA VAL A 179 8.35 4.31 10.81
C VAL A 179 8.13 5.78 10.41
N GLU A 180 6.86 6.13 10.22
CA GLU A 180 6.42 7.45 9.75
C GLU A 180 5.10 7.85 10.42
N HIS A 181 4.90 9.15 10.62
CA HIS A 181 3.74 9.68 11.37
C HIS A 181 2.39 9.21 10.80
N HIS A 182 2.22 9.24 9.47
CA HIS A 182 0.99 8.79 8.82
C HIS A 182 0.72 7.27 8.92
N LYS A 183 1.71 6.48 9.37
CA LYS A 183 1.55 5.05 9.69
C LYS A 183 1.07 4.83 11.13
N ARG A 184 1.05 5.86 11.96
CA ARG A 184 0.43 5.90 13.30
C ARG A 184 0.90 4.84 14.30
N GLN A 185 2.19 4.49 14.29
CA GLN A 185 2.76 3.58 15.31
C GLN A 185 2.54 4.12 16.72
N HIS A 186 2.56 5.45 16.91
CA HIS A 186 2.27 6.11 18.19
C HIS A 186 0.90 5.76 18.75
N LEU A 187 -0.11 5.55 17.88
CA LEU A 187 -1.47 5.23 18.31
C LEU A 187 -1.54 3.85 18.98
N LEU A 188 -0.81 2.84 18.45
CA LEU A 188 -0.69 1.53 19.12
C LEU A 188 0.06 1.60 20.45
N LEU A 189 1.12 2.41 20.53
CA LEU A 189 1.83 2.61 21.81
C LEU A 189 0.94 3.27 22.86
N GLN A 190 0.14 4.24 22.43
CA GLN A 190 -0.84 4.86 23.32
C GLN A 190 -1.90 3.85 23.78
N ALA A 191 -2.37 2.99 22.87
CA ALA A 191 -3.34 1.94 23.18
C ALA A 191 -2.80 0.92 24.19
N LEU A 192 -1.53 0.54 24.07
CA LEU A 192 -0.90 -0.48 24.94
C LEU A 192 -1.01 -0.13 26.43
N LYS A 193 -1.12 1.15 26.78
CA LYS A 193 -1.31 1.63 28.16
C LYS A 193 -2.65 1.23 28.77
N TYR A 194 -3.67 1.03 27.93
CA TYR A 194 -5.04 0.72 28.34
C TYR A 194 -5.37 -0.76 28.26
N THR A 195 -4.46 -1.59 27.72
CA THR A 195 -4.69 -3.03 27.64
C THR A 195 -4.62 -3.69 29.02
N LYS A 196 -5.48 -4.69 29.21
CA LYS A 196 -5.56 -5.52 30.42
C LYS A 196 -4.75 -6.80 30.30
N SER A 197 -4.49 -7.24 29.06
CA SER A 197 -3.67 -8.41 28.75
C SER A 197 -2.19 -8.06 28.67
N PRO A 198 -1.27 -9.05 28.79
CA PRO A 198 0.16 -8.85 28.63
C PRO A 198 0.58 -8.87 27.15
N VAL A 199 -0.29 -8.52 26.22
CA VAL A 199 -0.01 -8.43 24.78
C VAL A 199 1.20 -7.53 24.53
N LYS A 200 2.03 -7.92 23.57
CA LYS A 200 3.26 -7.22 23.20
C LYS A 200 3.14 -6.59 21.81
N LEU A 201 3.94 -5.57 21.56
CA LEU A 201 4.07 -4.94 20.25
C LEU A 201 5.48 -5.10 19.71
N ARG A 202 5.58 -5.44 18.42
CA ARG A 202 6.84 -5.46 17.69
C ARG A 202 6.72 -4.58 16.43
N PHE A 203 7.57 -3.56 16.35
CA PHE A 203 7.66 -2.68 15.21
C PHE A 203 8.87 -3.05 14.36
N CYS A 204 8.64 -3.39 13.09
CA CYS A 204 9.68 -3.79 12.14
C CYS A 204 9.71 -2.79 10.99
N GLY A 205 10.81 -2.06 10.85
CA GLY A 205 11.02 -1.14 9.75
C GLY A 205 11.87 0.05 10.10
N LYS A 206 12.56 0.57 9.08
CA LYS A 206 13.46 1.70 9.24
C LYS A 206 12.71 3.01 9.47
N ALA A 207 13.17 3.79 10.42
CA ALA A 207 12.75 5.17 10.61
C ALA A 207 13.52 6.09 9.66
N PHE A 208 12.81 6.85 8.83
CA PHE A 208 13.39 7.93 8.05
C PHE A 208 13.29 9.27 8.76
N ASN A 209 12.32 9.43 9.65
CA ASN A 209 12.17 10.60 10.52
C ASN A 209 12.68 10.25 11.93
N VAL A 210 13.89 10.73 12.24
CA VAL A 210 14.55 10.49 13.53
C VAL A 210 13.76 11.11 14.69
N SER A 211 13.13 12.27 14.49
CA SER A 211 12.32 12.94 15.51
C SER A 211 11.15 12.07 15.93
N TYR A 212 10.39 11.52 14.95
CA TYR A 212 9.26 10.64 15.22
C TYR A 212 9.70 9.34 15.90
N ALA A 213 10.81 8.74 15.47
CA ALA A 213 11.34 7.54 16.12
C ALA A 213 11.71 7.80 17.59
N ASN A 214 12.30 8.95 17.90
CA ASN A 214 12.64 9.33 19.27
C ASN A 214 11.37 9.62 20.10
N GLU A 215 10.35 10.20 19.52
CA GLU A 215 9.04 10.36 20.16
C GLU A 215 8.47 9.00 20.60
N LEU A 216 8.47 8.01 19.71
CA LEU A 216 8.00 6.64 20.04
C LEU A 216 8.78 6.03 21.19
N ARG A 217 10.11 6.13 21.19
CA ARG A 217 10.97 5.63 22.28
C ARG A 217 10.70 6.36 23.59
N THR A 218 10.47 7.65 23.53
CA THR A 218 10.12 8.48 24.71
C THR A 218 8.79 8.02 25.32
N VAL A 219 7.79 7.73 24.51
CA VAL A 219 6.51 7.19 24.98
C VAL A 219 6.70 5.86 25.67
N VAL A 220 7.50 4.94 25.12
CA VAL A 220 7.82 3.63 25.73
C VAL A 220 8.49 3.79 27.08
N ALA A 221 9.51 4.64 27.17
CA ALA A 221 10.23 4.89 28.42
C ALA A 221 9.34 5.56 29.48
N LYS A 222 8.61 6.62 29.10
CA LYS A 222 7.71 7.37 30.00
C LYS A 222 6.64 6.50 30.65
N HIS A 223 6.17 5.47 29.95
CA HIS A 223 5.09 4.59 30.43
C HIS A 223 5.58 3.20 30.84
N SER A 224 6.91 3.01 31.02
CA SER A 224 7.52 1.75 31.46
C SER A 224 7.11 0.55 30.60
N LEU A 225 6.99 0.73 29.28
CA LEU A 225 6.54 -0.31 28.35
C LEU A 225 7.69 -1.14 27.75
N ASN A 226 8.93 -0.98 28.23
CA ASN A 226 10.13 -1.61 27.67
C ASN A 226 10.05 -3.15 27.59
N SER A 227 9.36 -3.79 28.53
CA SER A 227 9.18 -5.26 28.51
C SER A 227 8.11 -5.76 27.53
N ARG A 228 7.32 -4.83 26.95
CA ARG A 228 6.18 -5.14 26.09
C ARG A 228 6.33 -4.61 24.67
N VAL A 229 7.37 -3.82 24.37
CA VAL A 229 7.59 -3.20 23.06
C VAL A 229 8.99 -3.50 22.57
N SER A 230 9.11 -3.95 21.34
CA SER A 230 10.37 -4.11 20.62
C SER A 230 10.37 -3.30 19.31
N PHE A 231 11.56 -2.75 18.97
CA PHE A 231 11.78 -2.02 17.72
C PHE A 231 12.95 -2.66 16.96
N ASP A 232 12.66 -3.15 15.77
CA ASP A 232 13.65 -3.50 14.75
C ASP A 232 13.84 -2.30 13.80
N ASP A 233 14.60 -1.28 14.23
CA ASP A 233 14.82 -0.02 13.50
C ASP A 233 15.79 -0.21 12.31
N ARG A 234 15.48 -1.14 11.44
CA ARG A 234 16.21 -1.49 10.23
C ARG A 234 15.28 -2.13 9.21
N TRP A 235 15.73 -2.24 7.98
CA TRP A 235 15.09 -3.17 7.06
C TRP A 235 15.40 -4.60 7.50
N ILE A 236 14.36 -5.33 7.92
CA ILE A 236 14.47 -6.76 8.18
C ILE A 236 14.50 -7.51 6.84
N SER A 237 15.18 -8.66 6.79
CA SER A 237 15.18 -9.50 5.59
C SER A 237 13.80 -10.12 5.33
N GLU A 238 13.58 -10.59 4.10
CA GLU A 238 12.34 -11.30 3.78
C GLU A 238 12.15 -12.54 4.65
N GLU A 239 13.23 -13.28 4.94
CA GLU A 239 13.22 -14.46 5.81
C GLU A 239 12.82 -14.10 7.24
N GLU A 240 13.40 -13.02 7.78
CA GLU A 240 13.03 -12.52 9.12
C GLU A 240 11.58 -12.07 9.15
N LYS A 241 11.11 -11.35 8.12
CA LYS A 241 9.72 -10.92 8.01
C LYS A 241 8.76 -12.11 7.98
N ILE A 242 9.01 -13.09 7.13
CA ILE A 242 8.20 -14.31 7.02
C ILE A 242 8.15 -15.03 8.37
N LYS A 243 9.29 -15.19 9.05
CA LYS A 243 9.36 -15.82 10.39
C LYS A 243 8.50 -15.06 11.39
N VAL A 244 8.70 -13.75 11.52
CA VAL A 244 7.95 -12.91 12.47
C VAL A 244 6.45 -12.98 12.19
N LEU A 245 6.03 -12.88 10.93
CA LEU A 245 4.62 -12.98 10.53
C LEU A 245 4.05 -14.38 10.79
N SER A 246 4.84 -15.44 10.59
CA SER A 246 4.37 -16.82 10.82
C SER A 246 4.04 -17.13 12.28
N GLU A 247 4.70 -16.46 13.23
CA GLU A 247 4.61 -16.73 14.66
C GLU A 247 3.72 -15.73 15.43
N CYS A 248 3.47 -14.54 14.90
CA CYS A 248 2.79 -13.47 15.61
C CYS A 248 1.32 -13.78 15.95
N LEU A 249 0.76 -13.04 16.91
CA LEU A 249 -0.65 -13.09 17.28
C LEU A 249 -1.53 -12.51 16.18
N ALA A 250 -1.16 -11.34 15.73
CA ALA A 250 -1.87 -10.56 14.71
C ALA A 250 -0.91 -9.56 14.05
N VAL A 251 -1.32 -8.98 12.94
CA VAL A 251 -0.59 -7.88 12.29
C VAL A 251 -1.42 -6.61 12.41
N ALA A 252 -0.80 -5.54 12.90
CA ALA A 252 -1.40 -4.22 12.90
C ALA A 252 -0.94 -3.42 11.67
N TYR A 253 -1.85 -2.72 11.02
CA TYR A 253 -1.55 -1.79 9.95
C TYR A 253 -2.57 -0.64 9.96
N LEU A 254 -2.15 0.55 10.42
CA LEU A 254 -3.02 1.67 10.78
C LEU A 254 -2.74 2.95 9.97
N PRO A 255 -2.46 2.90 8.66
CA PRO A 255 -2.15 4.12 7.91
C PRO A 255 -3.36 5.05 7.88
N ILE A 256 -3.12 6.34 7.64
CA ILE A 256 -4.19 7.30 7.33
C ILE A 256 -4.49 7.22 5.84
N ASP A 257 -5.72 6.89 5.48
CA ASP A 257 -6.27 6.97 4.12
C ASP A 257 -5.29 6.42 3.05
N GLU A 258 -4.83 5.17 3.24
CA GLU A 258 -3.92 4.49 2.31
C GLU A 258 -4.59 4.22 0.97
N ASP A 259 -3.84 4.29 -0.12
CA ASP A 259 -4.34 4.06 -1.48
C ASP A 259 -4.76 2.60 -1.74
N SER A 260 -4.18 1.63 -1.03
CA SER A 260 -4.56 0.22 -1.13
C SER A 260 -4.48 -0.48 0.24
N TYR A 261 -4.75 -1.79 0.28
CA TYR A 261 -4.72 -2.56 1.53
C TYR A 261 -3.33 -2.67 2.19
N GLY A 262 -2.26 -2.24 1.51
CA GLY A 262 -0.90 -2.38 1.99
C GLY A 262 -0.39 -3.84 1.97
N TYR A 263 0.80 -4.06 1.43
CA TYR A 263 1.38 -5.41 1.37
C TYR A 263 1.52 -6.09 2.75
N PRO A 264 1.83 -5.38 3.87
CA PRO A 264 1.86 -6.03 5.19
C PRO A 264 0.55 -6.70 5.57
N SER A 265 -0.60 -6.13 5.19
CA SER A 265 -1.92 -6.74 5.44
C SER A 265 -2.13 -8.00 4.59
N LEU A 266 -1.69 -7.98 3.33
CA LEU A 266 -1.80 -9.14 2.46
C LEU A 266 -0.83 -10.26 2.87
N GLU A 267 0.40 -9.92 3.27
CA GLU A 267 1.39 -10.84 3.84
C GLU A 267 0.89 -11.49 5.12
N ALA A 268 0.22 -10.71 6.00
CA ALA A 268 -0.47 -11.23 7.18
C ALA A 268 -1.54 -12.26 6.81
N SER A 269 -2.37 -11.93 5.81
CA SER A 269 -3.43 -12.82 5.33
C SER A 269 -2.87 -14.14 4.78
N HIS A 270 -1.78 -14.10 4.01
CA HIS A 270 -1.09 -15.31 3.56
C HIS A 270 -0.45 -16.09 4.70
N SER A 271 -0.01 -15.41 5.77
CA SER A 271 0.51 -16.03 6.99
C SER A 271 -0.60 -16.58 7.92
N GLY A 272 -1.87 -16.50 7.52
CA GLY A 272 -2.99 -16.93 8.35
C GLY A 272 -3.14 -16.12 9.63
N LYS A 273 -2.84 -14.81 9.57
CA LYS A 273 -2.91 -13.88 10.71
C LYS A 273 -4.03 -12.87 10.53
N PRO A 274 -4.81 -12.59 11.60
CA PRO A 274 -5.80 -11.53 11.56
C PRO A 274 -5.12 -10.16 11.50
N ILE A 275 -5.83 -9.19 10.90
CA ILE A 275 -5.35 -7.83 10.75
C ILE A 275 -6.09 -6.93 11.74
N LEU A 276 -5.35 -6.14 12.51
CA LEU A 276 -5.88 -5.03 13.31
C LEU A 276 -5.68 -3.73 12.54
N SER A 277 -6.77 -3.04 12.23
CA SER A 277 -6.72 -1.76 11.54
C SER A 277 -7.80 -0.80 12.04
N THR A 278 -7.80 0.41 11.49
CA THR A 278 -8.79 1.43 11.82
C THR A 278 -9.70 1.73 10.63
N ARG A 279 -10.91 2.22 10.90
CA ARG A 279 -11.94 2.47 9.88
C ARG A 279 -11.55 3.54 8.87
N ASP A 280 -10.60 4.39 9.22
CA ASP A 280 -10.05 5.47 8.37
C ASP A 280 -8.73 5.09 7.65
N SER A 281 -8.37 3.79 7.65
CA SER A 281 -7.11 3.31 7.03
C SER A 281 -7.17 3.17 5.50
N GLY A 282 -8.16 3.76 4.84
CA GLY A 282 -8.27 3.75 3.37
C GLY A 282 -8.45 2.35 2.81
N GLY A 283 -7.69 1.98 1.79
CA GLY A 283 -7.83 0.68 1.12
C GLY A 283 -7.63 -0.56 1.99
N VAL A 284 -7.11 -0.42 3.20
CA VAL A 284 -7.01 -1.56 4.14
C VAL A 284 -8.38 -2.13 4.48
N VAL A 285 -9.42 -1.29 4.57
CA VAL A 285 -10.79 -1.72 4.88
C VAL A 285 -11.44 -2.57 3.77
N GLU A 286 -10.85 -2.60 2.58
CA GLU A 286 -11.32 -3.46 1.50
C GLU A 286 -10.91 -4.93 1.69
N LEU A 287 -9.74 -5.15 2.28
CA LEU A 287 -9.23 -6.48 2.60
C LEU A 287 -9.82 -7.01 3.90
N VAL A 288 -10.00 -6.13 4.91
CA VAL A 288 -10.43 -6.52 6.25
C VAL A 288 -11.94 -6.36 6.40
N THR A 289 -12.60 -7.43 6.78
CA THR A 289 -14.00 -7.45 7.23
C THR A 289 -14.02 -7.61 8.75
N ASP A 290 -14.57 -6.60 9.45
CA ASP A 290 -14.59 -6.54 10.91
C ASP A 290 -15.22 -7.78 11.54
N GLY A 291 -14.52 -8.38 12.51
CA GLY A 291 -14.93 -9.60 13.20
C GLY A 291 -14.81 -10.89 12.38
N TYR A 292 -14.53 -10.83 11.08
CA TYR A 292 -14.39 -12.00 10.21
C TYR A 292 -12.93 -12.41 10.02
N ASN A 293 -12.10 -11.55 9.44
CA ASN A 293 -10.70 -11.83 9.15
C ASN A 293 -9.73 -10.85 9.83
N GLY A 294 -10.25 -10.03 10.73
CA GLY A 294 -9.53 -9.04 11.49
C GLY A 294 -10.47 -8.15 12.29
N LEU A 295 -9.95 -7.06 12.82
CA LEU A 295 -10.71 -6.07 13.57
C LEU A 295 -10.51 -4.68 12.95
N LEU A 296 -11.61 -3.98 12.70
CA LEU A 296 -11.66 -2.58 12.27
C LEU A 296 -12.28 -1.74 13.38
N VAL A 297 -11.47 -0.91 14.00
CA VAL A 297 -11.91 -0.09 15.15
C VAL A 297 -11.79 1.40 14.87
N GLU A 298 -12.35 2.22 15.72
CA GLU A 298 -12.15 3.67 15.66
C GLU A 298 -10.66 3.99 15.94
N PRO A 299 -10.10 5.05 15.34
CA PRO A 299 -8.69 5.42 15.49
C PRO A 299 -8.43 6.09 16.86
N THR A 300 -8.80 5.41 17.93
CA THR A 300 -8.60 5.84 19.32
C THR A 300 -7.77 4.83 20.11
N PRO A 301 -6.95 5.28 21.06
CA PRO A 301 -6.18 4.38 21.90
C PRO A 301 -7.04 3.36 22.64
N GLN A 302 -8.23 3.75 23.12
CA GLN A 302 -9.11 2.86 23.87
C GLN A 302 -9.67 1.75 22.96
N SER A 303 -10.22 2.09 21.80
CA SER A 303 -10.76 1.09 20.86
C SER A 303 -9.69 0.11 20.37
N LEU A 304 -8.47 0.58 20.16
CA LEU A 304 -7.33 -0.28 19.82
C LEU A 304 -6.93 -1.19 20.98
N ALA A 305 -6.93 -0.68 22.23
CA ALA A 305 -6.62 -1.49 23.41
C ALA A 305 -7.64 -2.63 23.58
N ASP A 306 -8.92 -2.34 23.48
CA ASP A 306 -9.99 -3.34 23.57
C ASP A 306 -9.86 -4.41 22.47
N ALA A 307 -9.48 -4.01 21.25
CA ALA A 307 -9.21 -4.94 20.15
C ALA A 307 -7.96 -5.80 20.40
N MET A 308 -6.88 -5.21 20.92
CA MET A 308 -5.66 -5.94 21.27
C MET A 308 -5.94 -6.98 22.37
N ASP A 309 -6.70 -6.60 23.39
CA ASP A 309 -7.13 -7.51 24.46
C ASP A 309 -8.02 -8.64 23.92
N ARG A 310 -8.97 -8.34 23.03
CA ARG A 310 -9.80 -9.36 22.39
C ARG A 310 -8.98 -10.37 21.61
N LEU A 311 -8.02 -9.92 20.79
CA LEU A 311 -7.12 -10.80 20.05
C LEU A 311 -6.27 -11.67 20.98
N TYR A 312 -5.83 -11.12 22.10
CA TYR A 312 -4.99 -11.85 23.05
C TYR A 312 -5.76 -12.87 23.89
N LEU A 313 -6.93 -12.47 24.42
CA LEU A 313 -7.72 -13.28 25.37
C LEU A 313 -8.53 -14.37 24.67
N ASP A 314 -9.04 -14.12 23.47
CA ASP A 314 -9.82 -15.10 22.71
C ASP A 314 -8.98 -15.70 21.56
N ARG A 315 -8.04 -16.56 21.93
CA ARG A 315 -7.13 -17.20 20.98
C ARG A 315 -7.85 -18.03 19.91
N ALA A 316 -8.96 -18.67 20.27
CA ALA A 316 -9.72 -19.49 19.34
C ALA A 316 -10.34 -18.65 18.23
N VAL A 317 -10.95 -17.52 18.58
CA VAL A 317 -11.51 -16.55 17.61
C VAL A 317 -10.40 -15.93 16.78
N THR A 318 -9.26 -15.57 17.41
CA THR A 318 -8.11 -15.00 16.70
C THR A 318 -7.53 -15.95 15.66
N MET A 319 -7.40 -17.24 16.00
CA MET A 319 -6.98 -18.26 15.04
C MET A 319 -7.99 -18.46 13.91
N GLN A 320 -9.29 -18.41 14.21
CA GLN A 320 -10.32 -18.48 13.18
C GLN A 320 -10.29 -17.28 12.23
N MET A 321 -10.13 -16.07 12.76
CA MET A 321 -9.92 -14.86 11.95
C MET A 321 -8.70 -15.00 11.03
N GLY A 322 -7.62 -15.60 11.49
CA GLY A 322 -6.43 -15.87 10.67
C GLY A 322 -6.73 -16.82 9.49
N LYS A 323 -7.49 -17.89 9.72
CA LYS A 323 -7.95 -18.79 8.64
C LYS A 323 -8.84 -18.03 7.64
N ASN A 324 -9.72 -17.20 8.13
CA ASN A 324 -10.61 -16.38 7.30
C ASN A 324 -9.80 -15.33 6.50
N ALA A 325 -8.71 -14.81 7.04
CA ALA A 325 -7.83 -13.90 6.32
C ALA A 325 -7.21 -14.57 5.08
N THR A 326 -6.80 -15.82 5.17
CA THR A 326 -6.35 -16.60 4.01
C THR A 326 -7.49 -16.87 3.02
N ALA A 327 -8.69 -17.16 3.49
CA ALA A 327 -9.86 -17.37 2.62
C ALA A 327 -10.22 -16.07 1.86
N ARG A 328 -10.11 -14.92 2.51
CA ARG A 328 -10.43 -13.61 1.93
C ARG A 328 -9.62 -13.28 0.68
N ILE A 329 -8.38 -13.74 0.58
CA ILE A 329 -7.53 -13.59 -0.61
C ILE A 329 -8.21 -14.22 -1.84
N LYS A 330 -8.78 -15.41 -1.66
CA LYS A 330 -9.49 -16.15 -2.74
C LYS A 330 -10.81 -15.47 -3.08
N GLU A 331 -11.56 -15.01 -2.09
CA GLU A 331 -12.83 -14.28 -2.28
C GLU A 331 -12.63 -13.01 -3.13
N LEU A 332 -11.52 -12.32 -2.96
CA LEU A 332 -11.16 -11.12 -3.70
C LEU A 332 -10.40 -11.39 -5.02
N ASN A 333 -10.21 -12.66 -5.39
CA ASN A 333 -9.44 -13.07 -6.59
C ASN A 333 -8.02 -12.46 -6.65
N ILE A 334 -7.36 -12.33 -5.49
CA ILE A 334 -5.99 -11.77 -5.43
C ILE A 334 -4.99 -12.84 -5.86
N SER A 335 -4.69 -12.91 -7.15
CA SER A 335 -3.74 -13.87 -7.71
C SER A 335 -3.07 -13.33 -8.98
N TRP A 336 -1.84 -13.76 -9.25
CA TRP A 336 -1.13 -13.34 -10.45
C TRP A 336 -1.77 -13.88 -11.73
N SER A 337 -2.36 -15.08 -11.70
CA SER A 337 -3.10 -15.60 -12.86
C SER A 337 -4.26 -14.68 -13.23
N HIS A 338 -5.07 -14.29 -12.26
CA HIS A 338 -6.17 -13.34 -12.49
C HIS A 338 -5.66 -12.00 -13.02
N VAL A 339 -4.61 -11.44 -12.43
CA VAL A 339 -4.01 -10.17 -12.87
C VAL A 339 -3.54 -10.26 -14.31
N ILE A 340 -2.81 -11.29 -14.69
CA ILE A 340 -2.30 -11.48 -16.05
C ILE A 340 -3.45 -11.62 -17.04
N ASP A 341 -4.45 -12.45 -16.74
CA ASP A 341 -5.62 -12.64 -17.59
C ASP A 341 -6.35 -11.31 -17.85
N ARG A 342 -6.51 -10.48 -16.81
CA ARG A 342 -7.18 -9.16 -16.95
C ARG A 342 -6.35 -8.14 -17.73
N LEU A 343 -5.04 -8.08 -17.48
CA LEU A 343 -4.15 -7.12 -18.15
C LEU A 343 -3.90 -7.48 -19.62
N LEU A 344 -4.04 -8.75 -19.99
CA LEU A 344 -3.76 -9.24 -21.34
C LEU A 344 -5.00 -9.46 -22.21
N SER A 345 -6.19 -9.46 -21.62
CA SER A 345 -7.48 -9.59 -22.32
C SER A 345 -7.86 -8.41 -23.19
#